data_84fde7f3c31a079bea574c8926743d54
#
_entry.id   84fde7f3c31a079bea574c8926743d54
#
_cell.length_a   1.000
_cell.length_b   1.000
_cell.length_c   1.000
_cell.angle_alpha   90.00
_cell.angle_beta   90.00
_cell.angle_gamma   90.00
#
_symmetry.space_group_name_H-M   'P 1'
#
loop_
_entity.id
_entity.type
_entity.pdbx_description
1 polymer ?
#
loop_
_entity_poly.entity_id
_entity_poly.type
_entity_poly.pdbx_seq_one_letter_code
_entity_poly.pdbx_strand_id
1 'polypeptide(L)'
;MVALYFFISAIMLIKSSASMMATALTEGIVLIIRDTTSAVFAGWIGTALVHSSGAFDSIVVAFVSSGAMPLSLAVSSVLGAELGTTVTPFLISVLNQIRGKKNQSAAFNVTLTHVLYNLCTLAIFFPAELFFGFLTFIALQGSNIFVKAPWLNAIPDVLEVATPWVPVVLKFIPPWLGIIAGAGMLVLALSGIEKYMTEIFNMPRSWNLIRATFQKPLRSFLAGFFFTMLIPSTTVMVSLLIPLATSGVLSADYYILPYILGANIGTVFDVMIAAMATGDPVAMGVWLVHLSINVIGALIFLPLMKPFSRLIKKTADRVAASPRLTLAITVVFHLVPASIILYYFLKA
;
A
#
# COMPACT_ATOMS: atom_id res chain seq x y z
N MET A 1 -5.00 20.55 -5.05
CA MET A 1 -5.10 21.34 -3.80
C MET A 1 -6.23 20.85 -2.90
N VAL A 2 -7.50 20.86 -3.36
CA VAL A 2 -8.66 20.44 -2.54
C VAL A 2 -8.50 19.03 -1.96
N ALA A 3 -8.18 18.04 -2.79
CA ALA A 3 -8.00 16.65 -2.35
C ALA A 3 -6.85 16.49 -1.34
N LEU A 4 -5.74 17.23 -1.50
CA LEU A 4 -4.64 17.22 -0.53
C LEU A 4 -5.07 17.82 0.81
N TYR A 5 -5.88 18.88 0.78
CA TYR A 5 -6.46 19.46 2.00
C TYR A 5 -7.35 18.46 2.75
N PHE A 6 -8.24 17.75 2.01
CA PHE A 6 -9.07 16.70 2.60
C PHE A 6 -8.24 15.52 3.12
N PHE A 7 -7.17 15.14 2.43
CA PHE A 7 -6.24 14.09 2.87
C PHE A 7 -5.60 14.47 4.23
N ILE A 8 -5.02 15.67 4.33
CA ILE A 8 -4.40 16.15 5.57
C ILE A 8 -5.44 16.26 6.69
N SER A 9 -6.61 16.85 6.38
CA SER A 9 -7.71 16.97 7.35
C SER A 9 -8.18 15.62 7.88
N ALA A 10 -8.21 14.60 7.02
CA ALA A 10 -8.55 13.23 7.40
C ALA A 10 -7.54 12.66 8.41
N ILE A 11 -6.24 12.82 8.14
CA ILE A 11 -5.17 12.38 9.06
C ILE A 11 -5.30 13.07 10.42
N MET A 12 -5.50 14.38 10.43
CA MET A 12 -5.68 15.15 11.67
C MET A 12 -6.91 14.69 12.43
N LEU A 13 -8.03 14.43 11.74
CA LEU A 13 -9.27 13.94 12.36
C LEU A 13 -9.08 12.53 12.96
N ILE A 14 -8.43 11.60 12.24
CA ILE A 14 -8.15 10.24 12.74
C ILE A 14 -7.22 10.32 13.96
N LYS A 15 -6.09 11.04 13.86
CA LYS A 15 -5.12 11.18 14.94
C LYS A 15 -5.77 11.76 16.21
N SER A 16 -6.48 12.88 16.09
CA SER A 16 -7.12 13.52 17.23
C SER A 16 -8.20 12.64 17.86
N SER A 17 -9.02 12.00 17.04
CA SER A 17 -10.05 11.06 17.51
C SER A 17 -9.43 9.83 18.21
N ALA A 18 -8.39 9.25 17.62
CA ALA A 18 -7.69 8.09 18.18
C ALA A 18 -6.99 8.44 19.50
N SER A 19 -6.41 9.64 19.62
CA SER A 19 -5.81 10.11 20.88
C SER A 19 -6.85 10.20 22.01
N MET A 20 -8.09 10.63 21.71
CA MET A 20 -9.15 10.73 22.71
C MET A 20 -9.62 9.37 23.25
N MET A 21 -9.37 8.28 22.54
CA MET A 21 -9.76 6.92 22.93
C MET A 21 -8.61 5.91 22.82
N ALA A 22 -7.37 6.38 22.97
CA ALA A 22 -6.17 5.56 22.72
C ALA A 22 -6.18 4.24 23.53
N THR A 23 -6.52 4.28 24.81
CA THR A 23 -6.60 3.07 25.65
C THR A 23 -7.60 2.06 25.13
N ALA A 24 -8.84 2.49 24.84
CA ALA A 24 -9.89 1.61 24.33
C ALA A 24 -9.54 1.06 22.94
N LEU A 25 -8.90 1.87 22.10
CA LEU A 25 -8.41 1.42 20.80
C LEU A 25 -7.28 0.40 20.94
N THR A 26 -6.31 0.65 21.81
CA THR A 26 -5.22 -0.30 22.06
C THR A 26 -5.76 -1.63 22.55
N GLU A 27 -6.68 -1.63 23.51
CA GLU A 27 -7.34 -2.84 24.02
C GLU A 27 -8.06 -3.57 22.88
N GLY A 28 -8.86 -2.85 22.06
CA GLY A 28 -9.58 -3.43 20.93
C GLY A 28 -8.66 -3.97 19.83
N ILE A 29 -7.59 -3.24 19.50
CA ILE A 29 -6.60 -3.67 18.50
C ILE A 29 -5.88 -4.94 18.97
N VAL A 30 -5.42 -4.98 20.22
CA VAL A 30 -4.67 -6.10 20.78
C VAL A 30 -5.54 -7.35 20.95
N LEU A 31 -6.86 -7.25 20.99
CA LEU A 31 -7.74 -8.43 20.93
C LEU A 31 -7.56 -9.22 19.64
N ILE A 32 -7.35 -8.56 18.50
CA ILE A 32 -7.25 -9.18 17.17
C ILE A 32 -5.80 -9.23 16.68
N ILE A 33 -5.06 -8.14 16.91
CA ILE A 33 -3.68 -7.97 16.44
C ILE A 33 -2.75 -8.08 17.66
N ARG A 34 -2.30 -9.32 17.96
CA ARG A 34 -1.57 -9.65 19.18
C ARG A 34 -0.07 -9.80 18.98
N ASP A 35 0.33 -10.12 17.76
CA ASP A 35 1.70 -10.47 17.40
C ASP A 35 2.00 -10.10 15.94
N THR A 36 3.25 -10.28 15.55
CA THR A 36 3.73 -10.04 14.17
C THR A 36 2.86 -10.77 13.14
N THR A 37 2.45 -11.99 13.40
CA THR A 37 1.66 -12.80 12.45
C THR A 37 0.28 -12.20 12.25
N SER A 38 -0.47 -11.98 13.33
CA SER A 38 -1.81 -11.37 13.25
C SER A 38 -1.76 -9.97 12.64
N ALA A 39 -0.71 -9.19 12.93
CA ALA A 39 -0.52 -7.86 12.36
C ALA A 39 -0.31 -7.90 10.84
N VAL A 40 0.53 -8.80 10.33
CA VAL A 40 0.73 -8.98 8.88
C VAL A 40 -0.58 -9.35 8.18
N PHE A 41 -1.34 -10.30 8.71
CA PHE A 41 -2.60 -10.70 8.08
C PHE A 41 -3.69 -9.64 8.21
N ALA A 42 -3.71 -8.86 9.29
CA ALA A 42 -4.59 -7.71 9.44
C ALA A 42 -4.26 -6.61 8.41
N GLY A 43 -2.98 -6.32 8.18
CA GLY A 43 -2.54 -5.42 7.12
C GLY A 43 -2.95 -5.88 5.74
N TRP A 44 -2.77 -7.18 5.44
CA TRP A 44 -3.19 -7.76 4.17
C TRP A 44 -4.69 -7.60 3.93
N ILE A 45 -5.54 -8.01 4.89
CA ILE A 45 -6.99 -7.89 4.76
C ILE A 45 -7.42 -6.43 4.75
N GLY A 46 -6.92 -5.61 5.66
CA GLY A 46 -7.27 -4.21 5.77
C GLY A 46 -7.03 -3.45 4.46
N THR A 47 -5.86 -3.66 3.84
CA THR A 47 -5.54 -3.08 2.54
C THR A 47 -6.39 -3.66 1.42
N ALA A 48 -6.66 -4.97 1.42
CA ALA A 48 -7.53 -5.59 0.43
C ALA A 48 -8.97 -5.04 0.48
N LEU A 49 -9.48 -4.71 1.66
CA LEU A 49 -10.82 -4.12 1.86
C LEU A 49 -10.87 -2.65 1.47
N VAL A 50 -9.82 -1.88 1.80
CA VAL A 50 -9.73 -0.44 1.48
C VAL A 50 -9.31 -0.23 0.02
N HIS A 51 -8.73 -1.24 -0.63
CA HIS A 51 -8.17 -1.19 -1.99
C HIS A 51 -7.01 -0.21 -2.18
N SER A 52 -6.39 0.26 -1.08
CA SER A 52 -5.30 1.23 -1.07
C SER A 52 -4.38 1.02 0.13
N SER A 53 -3.11 0.64 -0.11
CA SER A 53 -2.11 0.55 0.96
C SER A 53 -1.79 1.93 1.54
N GLY A 54 -1.74 2.96 0.70
CA GLY A 54 -1.49 4.32 1.17
C GLY A 54 -2.56 4.80 2.16
N ALA A 55 -3.85 4.51 1.90
CA ALA A 55 -4.92 4.82 2.84
C ALA A 55 -4.80 3.99 4.13
N PHE A 56 -4.58 2.68 4.02
CA PHE A 56 -4.42 1.81 5.18
C PHE A 56 -3.21 2.22 6.04
N ASP A 57 -2.04 2.39 5.43
CA ASP A 57 -0.81 2.77 6.14
C ASP A 57 -0.91 4.16 6.75
N SER A 58 -1.63 5.08 6.11
CA SER A 58 -1.91 6.41 6.69
C SER A 58 -2.77 6.32 7.96
N ILE A 59 -3.73 5.40 8.02
CA ILE A 59 -4.51 5.11 9.24
C ILE A 59 -3.59 4.51 10.32
N VAL A 60 -2.74 3.55 9.96
CA VAL A 60 -1.76 2.94 10.86
C VAL A 60 -0.81 4.00 11.44
N VAL A 61 -0.29 4.90 10.62
CA VAL A 61 0.54 6.04 11.02
C VAL A 61 -0.19 6.93 12.04
N ALA A 62 -1.46 7.25 11.79
CA ALA A 62 -2.26 8.05 12.72
C ALA A 62 -2.50 7.31 14.06
N PHE A 63 -2.71 6.00 14.04
CA PHE A 63 -2.87 5.19 15.25
C PHE A 63 -1.57 5.08 16.05
N VAL A 64 -0.43 4.95 15.40
CA VAL A 64 0.88 4.99 16.09
C VAL A 64 1.09 6.35 16.74
N SER A 65 0.89 7.42 15.99
CA SER A 65 1.06 8.80 16.50
C SER A 65 0.11 9.14 17.64
N SER A 66 -1.07 8.52 17.70
CA SER A 66 -2.03 8.71 18.81
C SER A 66 -1.74 7.84 20.03
N GLY A 67 -0.76 6.92 19.95
CA GLY A 67 -0.50 5.91 20.97
C GLY A 67 -1.49 4.74 20.98
N ALA A 68 -2.41 4.67 20.01
CA ALA A 68 -3.42 3.61 19.91
C ALA A 68 -2.87 2.27 19.38
N MET A 69 -1.74 2.29 18.69
CA MET A 69 -1.13 1.09 18.11
C MET A 69 0.37 1.02 18.40
N PRO A 70 0.87 -0.09 18.97
CA PRO A 70 2.30 -0.31 19.17
C PRO A 70 3.08 -0.32 17.86
N LEU A 71 4.28 0.27 17.86
CA LEU A 71 5.13 0.40 16.67
C LEU A 71 5.41 -0.95 15.97
N SER A 72 5.73 -1.99 16.73
CA SER A 72 6.01 -3.32 16.17
C SER A 72 4.83 -3.94 15.42
N LEU A 73 3.60 -3.74 15.93
CA LEU A 73 2.39 -4.20 15.27
C LEU A 73 2.08 -3.36 14.01
N ALA A 74 2.33 -2.05 14.08
CA ALA A 74 2.18 -1.15 12.94
C ALA A 74 3.12 -1.53 11.80
N VAL A 75 4.40 -1.74 12.10
CA VAL A 75 5.43 -2.16 11.13
C VAL A 75 5.05 -3.48 10.45
N SER A 76 4.60 -4.44 11.24
CA SER A 76 4.14 -5.74 10.74
C SER A 76 2.88 -5.62 9.88
N SER A 77 1.96 -4.71 10.23
CA SER A 77 0.75 -4.44 9.44
C SER A 77 1.10 -3.81 8.08
N VAL A 78 2.06 -2.87 8.02
CA VAL A 78 2.56 -2.29 6.78
C VAL A 78 3.16 -3.37 5.86
N LEU A 79 3.94 -4.31 6.41
CA LEU A 79 4.46 -5.44 5.63
C LEU A 79 3.33 -6.29 5.01
N GLY A 80 2.24 -6.51 5.74
CA GLY A 80 1.05 -7.21 5.23
C GLY A 80 0.30 -6.39 4.17
N ALA A 81 0.23 -5.08 4.35
CA ALA A 81 -0.44 -4.16 3.44
C ALA A 81 0.15 -4.19 2.02
N GLU A 82 1.46 -4.37 1.89
CA GLU A 82 2.14 -4.55 0.61
C GLU A 82 1.54 -5.70 -0.22
N LEU A 83 1.23 -6.82 0.41
CA LEU A 83 0.60 -7.94 -0.28
C LEU A 83 -0.89 -7.69 -0.54
N GLY A 84 -1.60 -7.05 0.38
CA GLY A 84 -3.00 -6.64 0.24
C GLY A 84 -3.26 -5.75 -0.97
N THR A 85 -2.33 -4.86 -1.29
CA THR A 85 -2.37 -3.97 -2.47
C THR A 85 -2.48 -4.74 -3.79
N THR A 86 -1.99 -5.97 -3.85
CA THR A 86 -1.98 -6.78 -5.08
C THR A 86 -3.32 -7.42 -5.41
N VAL A 87 -4.25 -7.45 -4.47
CA VAL A 87 -5.56 -8.12 -4.58
C VAL A 87 -6.38 -7.54 -5.74
N THR A 88 -6.52 -6.22 -5.77
CA THR A 88 -7.39 -5.55 -6.76
C THR A 88 -6.93 -5.74 -8.21
N PRO A 89 -5.65 -5.49 -8.58
CA PRO A 89 -5.19 -5.78 -9.94
C PRO A 89 -5.34 -7.25 -10.31
N PHE A 90 -5.09 -8.17 -9.37
CA PHE A 90 -5.26 -9.60 -9.60
C PHE A 90 -6.71 -9.97 -9.91
N LEU A 91 -7.67 -9.44 -9.13
CA LEU A 91 -9.10 -9.64 -9.37
C LEU A 91 -9.55 -9.08 -10.73
N ILE A 92 -8.99 -7.96 -11.19
CA ILE A 92 -9.27 -7.44 -12.55
C ILE A 92 -8.86 -8.46 -13.63
N SER A 93 -7.70 -9.12 -13.48
CA SER A 93 -7.28 -10.17 -14.41
C SER A 93 -8.18 -11.40 -14.34
N VAL A 94 -8.62 -11.81 -13.17
CA VAL A 94 -9.61 -12.89 -12.97
C VAL A 94 -10.94 -12.55 -13.65
N LEU A 95 -11.47 -11.34 -13.45
CA LEU A 95 -12.70 -10.89 -14.10
C LEU A 95 -12.57 -10.83 -15.61
N ASN A 96 -11.41 -10.43 -16.14
CA ASN A 96 -11.13 -10.45 -17.57
C ASN A 96 -11.15 -11.89 -18.12
N GLN A 97 -10.61 -12.87 -17.37
CA GLN A 97 -10.65 -14.28 -17.74
C GLN A 97 -12.10 -14.82 -17.77
N ILE A 98 -12.89 -14.55 -16.74
CA ILE A 98 -14.31 -14.94 -16.66
C ILE A 98 -15.10 -14.36 -17.83
N ARG A 99 -14.81 -13.11 -18.24
CA ARG A 99 -15.45 -12.44 -19.37
C ARG A 99 -14.93 -12.90 -20.75
N GLY A 100 -14.04 -13.88 -20.82
CA GLY A 100 -13.49 -14.40 -22.07
C GLY A 100 -12.67 -13.39 -22.88
N LYS A 101 -12.08 -12.36 -22.24
CA LYS A 101 -11.25 -11.39 -22.95
C LYS A 101 -10.00 -12.06 -23.55
N LYS A 102 -9.48 -11.53 -24.65
CA LYS A 102 -8.25 -12.03 -25.30
C LYS A 102 -7.00 -11.69 -24.48
N ASN A 103 -5.90 -12.41 -24.75
CA ASN A 103 -4.57 -12.17 -24.17
C ASN A 103 -4.51 -12.25 -22.63
N GLN A 104 -5.18 -13.24 -22.04
CA GLN A 104 -5.23 -13.42 -20.58
C GLN A 104 -3.84 -13.63 -19.96
N SER A 105 -2.93 -14.33 -20.66
CA SER A 105 -1.55 -14.50 -20.21
C SER A 105 -0.86 -13.14 -19.96
N ALA A 106 -1.07 -12.16 -20.83
CA ALA A 106 -0.51 -10.82 -20.67
C ALA A 106 -1.13 -10.10 -19.46
N ALA A 107 -2.43 -10.25 -19.21
CA ALA A 107 -3.09 -9.69 -18.02
C ALA A 107 -2.51 -10.29 -16.73
N PHE A 108 -2.42 -11.64 -16.68
CA PHE A 108 -1.84 -12.33 -15.52
C PHE A 108 -0.33 -12.07 -15.38
N ASN A 109 0.41 -11.85 -16.46
CA ASN A 109 1.83 -11.48 -16.37
C ASN A 109 2.00 -10.18 -15.60
N VAL A 110 1.21 -9.14 -15.88
CA VAL A 110 1.23 -7.88 -15.14
C VAL A 110 0.91 -8.12 -13.67
N THR A 111 -0.22 -8.74 -13.38
CA THR A 111 -0.71 -8.84 -12.00
C THR A 111 0.08 -9.82 -11.15
N LEU A 112 0.53 -10.94 -11.72
CA LEU A 112 1.41 -11.88 -11.02
C LEU A 112 2.82 -11.33 -10.83
N THR A 113 3.29 -10.39 -11.65
CA THR A 113 4.54 -9.67 -11.36
C THR A 113 4.41 -8.94 -10.02
N HIS A 114 3.31 -8.25 -9.79
CA HIS A 114 3.05 -7.54 -8.55
C HIS A 114 2.84 -8.51 -7.37
N VAL A 115 1.98 -9.52 -7.54
CA VAL A 115 1.69 -10.53 -6.50
C VAL A 115 2.95 -11.28 -6.07
N LEU A 116 3.70 -11.84 -7.03
CA LEU A 116 4.86 -12.67 -6.70
C LEU A 116 6.01 -11.84 -6.13
N TYR A 117 6.19 -10.60 -6.61
CA TYR A 117 7.17 -9.70 -6.01
C TYR A 117 6.85 -9.44 -4.52
N ASN A 118 5.63 -9.00 -4.20
CA ASN A 118 5.25 -8.70 -2.82
C ASN A 118 5.19 -9.97 -1.95
N LEU A 119 4.81 -11.11 -2.50
CA LEU A 119 4.87 -12.38 -1.80
C LEU A 119 6.31 -12.81 -1.46
N CYS A 120 7.24 -12.66 -2.41
CA CYS A 120 8.66 -12.93 -2.15
C CYS A 120 9.25 -11.94 -1.15
N THR A 121 8.87 -10.67 -1.25
CA THR A 121 9.28 -9.63 -0.29
C THR A 121 8.76 -9.96 1.11
N LEU A 122 7.49 -10.33 1.23
CA LEU A 122 6.92 -10.82 2.50
C LEU A 122 7.67 -12.05 3.03
N ALA A 123 7.98 -13.02 2.17
CA ALA A 123 8.72 -14.23 2.56
C ALA A 123 10.16 -13.94 3.06
N ILE A 124 10.75 -12.81 2.66
CA ILE A 124 12.06 -12.34 3.15
C ILE A 124 11.90 -11.58 4.47
N PHE A 125 11.02 -10.58 4.49
CA PHE A 125 10.93 -9.65 5.62
C PHE A 125 10.10 -10.18 6.79
N PHE A 126 9.11 -11.04 6.55
CA PHE A 126 8.31 -11.60 7.65
C PHE A 126 9.14 -12.45 8.62
N PRO A 127 9.98 -13.40 8.18
CA PRO A 127 10.88 -14.08 9.10
C PRO A 127 11.93 -13.14 9.73
N ALA A 128 12.43 -12.15 8.98
CA ALA A 128 13.37 -11.17 9.51
C ALA A 128 12.75 -10.32 10.64
N GLU A 129 11.49 -9.95 10.49
CA GLU A 129 10.76 -9.25 11.55
C GLU A 129 10.42 -10.19 12.70
N LEU A 130 9.88 -11.38 12.41
CA LEU A 130 9.40 -12.32 13.41
C LEU A 130 10.51 -12.79 14.36
N PHE A 131 11.72 -13.07 13.83
CA PHE A 131 12.83 -13.64 14.62
C PHE A 131 13.82 -12.59 15.10
N PHE A 132 13.96 -11.47 14.41
CA PHE A 132 15.02 -10.48 14.66
C PHE A 132 14.51 -9.07 14.91
N GLY A 133 13.20 -8.80 14.71
CA GLY A 133 12.65 -7.43 14.81
C GLY A 133 13.29 -6.44 13.83
N PHE A 134 13.70 -6.94 12.64
CA PHE A 134 14.52 -6.17 11.70
C PHE A 134 13.85 -4.88 11.22
N LEU A 135 12.58 -4.94 10.87
CA LEU A 135 11.83 -3.76 10.42
C LEU A 135 11.50 -2.83 11.59
N THR A 136 11.18 -3.39 12.76
CA THR A 136 11.01 -2.63 14.00
C THR A 136 12.31 -1.90 14.37
N PHE A 137 13.46 -2.53 14.21
CA PHE A 137 14.77 -1.89 14.40
C PHE A 137 14.94 -0.69 13.44
N ILE A 138 14.63 -0.85 12.15
CA ILE A 138 14.69 0.25 11.17
C ILE A 138 13.77 1.39 11.58
N ALA A 139 12.53 1.08 12.02
CA ALA A 139 11.58 2.08 12.49
C ALA A 139 12.12 2.89 13.68
N LEU A 140 12.70 2.22 14.66
CA LEU A 140 13.29 2.85 15.85
C LEU A 140 14.48 3.75 15.50
N GLN A 141 15.38 3.27 14.62
CA GLN A 141 16.51 4.10 14.17
C GLN A 141 16.04 5.31 13.38
N GLY A 142 15.04 5.13 12.51
CA GLY A 142 14.39 6.23 11.78
C GLY A 142 13.76 7.24 12.72
N SER A 143 12.98 6.79 13.70
CA SER A 143 12.38 7.66 14.72
C SER A 143 13.43 8.50 15.44
N ASN A 144 14.57 7.89 15.83
CA ASN A 144 15.66 8.60 16.51
C ASN A 144 16.28 9.71 15.63
N ILE A 145 16.31 9.54 14.30
CA ILE A 145 16.78 10.57 13.37
C ILE A 145 15.79 11.75 13.36
N PHE A 146 14.48 11.45 13.31
CA PHE A 146 13.45 12.47 13.21
C PHE A 146 13.18 13.21 14.53
N VAL A 147 13.45 12.60 15.69
CA VAL A 147 13.41 13.30 17.01
C VAL A 147 14.31 14.54 16.99
N LYS A 148 15.41 14.51 16.25
CA LYS A 148 16.36 15.63 16.12
C LYS A 148 16.00 16.63 15.02
N ALA A 149 14.84 16.51 14.40
CA ALA A 149 14.39 17.34 13.28
C ALA A 149 13.40 18.42 13.76
N PRO A 150 13.84 19.65 14.10
CA PRO A 150 12.95 20.68 14.68
C PRO A 150 11.79 21.06 13.76
N TRP A 151 11.99 20.97 12.45
CA TRP A 151 10.96 21.27 11.44
C TRP A 151 9.77 20.32 11.51
N LEU A 152 9.97 19.06 11.94
CA LEU A 152 8.89 18.08 12.03
C LEU A 152 7.86 18.48 13.09
N ASN A 153 8.29 18.99 14.21
CA ASN A 153 7.42 19.43 15.33
C ASN A 153 6.60 20.68 14.98
N ALA A 154 7.06 21.48 14.02
CA ALA A 154 6.34 22.69 13.59
C ALA A 154 5.19 22.40 12.59
N ILE A 155 5.18 21.22 11.96
CA ILE A 155 4.15 20.86 10.95
C ILE A 155 2.76 20.76 11.58
N PRO A 156 2.51 20.05 12.71
CA PRO A 156 1.20 19.97 13.32
C PRO A 156 0.61 21.32 13.65
N ASP A 157 1.40 22.24 14.20
CA ASP A 157 0.93 23.59 14.57
C ASP A 157 0.38 24.33 13.35
N VAL A 158 1.08 24.25 12.20
CA VAL A 158 0.62 24.82 10.94
C VAL A 158 -0.65 24.13 10.44
N LEU A 159 -0.72 22.81 10.56
CA LEU A 159 -1.87 22.05 10.10
C LEU A 159 -3.10 22.22 10.99
N GLU A 160 -2.93 22.38 12.29
CA GLU A 160 -4.03 22.72 13.20
C GLU A 160 -4.66 24.08 12.83
N VAL A 161 -3.84 25.07 12.49
CA VAL A 161 -4.32 26.36 11.97
C VAL A 161 -5.02 26.16 10.62
N ALA A 162 -4.55 25.27 9.78
CA ALA A 162 -5.14 24.97 8.47
C ALA A 162 -6.45 24.13 8.56
N THR A 163 -6.63 23.37 9.65
CA THR A 163 -7.79 22.48 9.86
C THR A 163 -8.57 22.81 11.15
N PRO A 164 -8.98 24.07 11.37
CA PRO A 164 -9.57 24.51 12.65
C PRO A 164 -10.93 23.86 12.95
N TRP A 165 -11.56 23.30 11.95
CA TRP A 165 -12.85 22.61 12.09
C TRP A 165 -12.72 21.24 12.79
N VAL A 166 -11.55 20.59 12.77
CA VAL A 166 -11.34 19.27 13.37
C VAL A 166 -11.64 19.26 14.86
N PRO A 167 -11.02 20.11 15.71
CA PRO A 167 -11.33 20.13 17.14
C PRO A 167 -12.77 20.58 17.41
N VAL A 168 -13.37 21.39 16.53
CA VAL A 168 -14.77 21.82 16.67
C VAL A 168 -15.71 20.64 16.47
N VAL A 169 -15.54 19.88 15.40
CA VAL A 169 -16.37 18.70 15.09
C VAL A 169 -16.30 17.66 16.21
N LEU A 170 -15.10 17.42 16.77
CA LEU A 170 -14.88 16.44 17.84
C LEU A 170 -15.57 16.82 19.18
N LYS A 171 -16.08 18.03 19.33
CA LYS A 171 -16.95 18.40 20.47
C LYS A 171 -18.37 17.87 20.33
N PHE A 172 -18.80 17.57 19.09
CA PHE A 172 -20.19 17.19 18.79
C PHE A 172 -20.36 15.72 18.39
N ILE A 173 -19.27 15.02 18.02
CA ILE A 173 -19.31 13.61 17.64
C ILE A 173 -18.46 12.76 18.57
N PRO A 174 -18.85 11.51 18.83
CA PRO A 174 -18.01 10.60 19.61
C PRO A 174 -16.72 10.27 18.82
N PRO A 175 -15.57 10.06 19.51
CA PRO A 175 -14.28 9.84 18.84
C PRO A 175 -14.26 8.69 17.85
N TRP A 176 -14.95 7.57 18.13
CA TRP A 176 -15.05 6.43 17.18
C TRP A 176 -15.67 6.83 15.84
N LEU A 177 -16.66 7.73 15.85
CA LEU A 177 -17.26 8.25 14.63
C LEU A 177 -16.29 9.18 13.88
N GLY A 178 -15.46 9.92 14.60
CA GLY A 178 -14.38 10.73 14.04
C GLY A 178 -13.34 9.88 13.30
N ILE A 179 -12.99 8.69 13.83
CA ILE A 179 -12.10 7.74 13.14
C ILE A 179 -12.75 7.23 11.85
N ILE A 180 -14.02 6.79 11.89
CA ILE A 180 -14.73 6.28 10.71
C ILE A 180 -14.87 7.38 9.65
N ALA A 181 -15.28 8.58 10.06
CA ALA A 181 -15.43 9.72 9.15
C ALA A 181 -14.08 10.13 8.54
N GLY A 182 -13.03 10.18 9.33
CA GLY A 182 -11.67 10.46 8.88
C GLY A 182 -11.15 9.41 7.91
N ALA A 183 -11.34 8.12 8.21
CA ALA A 183 -10.95 7.04 7.31
C ALA A 183 -11.73 7.11 5.99
N GLY A 184 -13.03 7.35 6.02
CA GLY A 184 -13.85 7.55 4.82
C GLY A 184 -13.38 8.77 4.01
N MET A 185 -13.10 9.89 4.68
CA MET A 185 -12.60 11.10 4.02
C MET A 185 -11.22 10.89 3.40
N LEU A 186 -10.34 10.13 4.06
CA LEU A 186 -9.02 9.74 3.56
C LEU A 186 -9.13 8.93 2.26
N VAL A 187 -9.95 7.89 2.27
CA VAL A 187 -10.20 7.04 1.09
C VAL A 187 -10.80 7.87 -0.05
N LEU A 188 -11.76 8.73 0.21
CA LEU A 188 -12.36 9.60 -0.81
C LEU A 188 -11.36 10.62 -1.38
N ALA A 189 -10.50 11.19 -0.55
CA ALA A 189 -9.46 12.11 -0.99
C ALA A 189 -8.46 11.45 -1.93
N LEU A 190 -7.94 10.26 -1.55
CA LEU A 190 -7.03 9.49 -2.38
C LEU A 190 -7.71 9.01 -3.67
N SER A 191 -8.92 8.44 -3.59
CA SER A 191 -9.68 8.02 -4.78
C SER A 191 -9.98 9.18 -5.73
N GLY A 192 -10.19 10.39 -5.19
CA GLY A 192 -10.35 11.59 -5.99
C GLY A 192 -9.08 11.96 -6.76
N ILE A 193 -7.90 11.90 -6.10
CA ILE A 193 -6.60 12.11 -6.76
C ILE A 193 -6.39 11.05 -7.85
N GLU A 194 -6.59 9.78 -7.53
CA GLU A 194 -6.45 8.65 -8.45
C GLU A 194 -7.33 8.82 -9.69
N LYS A 195 -8.60 9.18 -9.52
CA LYS A 195 -9.55 9.37 -10.63
C LYS A 195 -9.09 10.46 -11.59
N TYR A 196 -8.80 11.66 -11.08
CA TYR A 196 -8.35 12.79 -11.91
C TYR A 196 -7.07 12.46 -12.67
N MET A 197 -6.12 11.84 -12.01
CA MET A 197 -4.85 11.46 -12.63
C MET A 197 -5.02 10.36 -13.67
N THR A 198 -5.88 9.36 -13.39
CA THR A 198 -6.20 8.29 -14.36
C THR A 198 -6.82 8.86 -15.64
N GLU A 199 -7.68 9.86 -15.54
CA GLU A 199 -8.26 10.53 -16.71
C GLU A 199 -7.17 11.21 -17.58
N ILE A 200 -6.16 11.86 -16.96
CA ILE A 200 -5.03 12.46 -17.67
C ILE A 200 -4.18 11.38 -18.39
N PHE A 201 -3.92 10.25 -17.75
CA PHE A 201 -3.12 9.16 -18.34
C PHE A 201 -3.85 8.38 -19.44
N ASN A 202 -5.16 8.35 -19.45
CA ASN A 202 -5.96 7.69 -20.48
C ASN A 202 -6.05 8.47 -21.80
N MET A 203 -5.46 9.68 -21.91
CA MET A 203 -5.43 10.44 -23.15
C MET A 203 -4.54 9.74 -24.21
N PRO A 204 -4.95 9.69 -25.50
CA PRO A 204 -4.17 9.02 -26.57
C PRO A 204 -2.71 9.50 -26.72
N ARG A 205 -2.44 10.75 -26.39
CA ARG A 205 -1.08 11.31 -26.38
C ARG A 205 -0.14 10.62 -25.38
N SER A 206 -0.67 10.08 -24.28
CA SER A 206 0.09 9.40 -23.24
C SER A 206 0.61 8.02 -23.67
N TRP A 207 -0.03 7.37 -24.66
CA TRP A 207 0.33 6.03 -25.12
C TRP A 207 1.72 5.94 -25.74
N ASN A 208 2.15 6.97 -26.50
CA ASN A 208 3.50 7.01 -27.07
C ASN A 208 4.58 7.19 -25.98
N LEU A 209 4.26 7.98 -24.95
CA LEU A 209 5.13 8.17 -23.79
C LEU A 209 5.25 6.84 -23.01
N ILE A 210 4.15 6.15 -22.80
CA ILE A 210 4.12 4.84 -22.14
C ILE A 210 4.96 3.84 -22.92
N ARG A 211 4.81 3.71 -24.25
CA ARG A 211 5.64 2.82 -25.07
C ARG A 211 7.14 3.13 -24.95
N ALA A 212 7.51 4.40 -24.99
CA ALA A 212 8.91 4.83 -24.87
C ALA A 212 9.49 4.50 -23.48
N THR A 213 8.66 4.50 -22.47
CA THR A 213 8.98 4.15 -21.09
C THR A 213 9.47 2.72 -20.95
N PHE A 214 8.76 1.76 -21.56
CA PHE A 214 9.05 0.32 -21.45
C PHE A 214 10.17 -0.18 -22.39
N GLN A 215 10.97 0.71 -22.97
CA GLN A 215 12.10 0.32 -23.84
C GLN A 215 13.38 -0.04 -23.07
N LYS A 216 13.55 0.45 -21.84
CA LYS A 216 14.74 0.21 -21.01
C LYS A 216 14.34 0.02 -19.54
N PRO A 217 15.01 -0.87 -18.78
CA PRO A 217 14.68 -1.14 -17.37
C PRO A 217 14.67 0.11 -16.50
N LEU A 218 15.71 0.94 -16.63
CA LEU A 218 15.83 2.17 -15.83
C LEU A 218 14.71 3.18 -16.13
N ARG A 219 14.34 3.34 -17.41
CA ARG A 219 13.23 4.23 -17.79
C ARG A 219 11.91 3.72 -17.23
N SER A 220 11.69 2.41 -17.29
CA SER A 220 10.51 1.75 -16.75
C SER A 220 10.41 1.94 -15.23
N PHE A 221 11.51 1.72 -14.52
CA PHE A 221 11.60 1.95 -13.07
C PHE A 221 11.31 3.41 -12.70
N LEU A 222 12.00 4.35 -13.34
CA LEU A 222 11.81 5.79 -13.07
C LEU A 222 10.39 6.25 -13.39
N ALA A 223 9.79 5.74 -14.47
CA ALA A 223 8.41 6.08 -14.80
C ALA A 223 7.43 5.49 -13.76
N GLY A 224 7.60 4.24 -13.34
CA GLY A 224 6.83 3.68 -12.23
C GLY A 224 6.93 4.56 -11.00
N PHE A 225 8.15 4.93 -10.61
CA PHE A 225 8.41 5.79 -9.46
C PHE A 225 7.73 7.16 -9.57
N PHE A 226 8.00 7.92 -10.63
CA PHE A 226 7.46 9.28 -10.76
C PHE A 226 5.96 9.31 -10.99
N PHE A 227 5.42 8.36 -11.77
CA PHE A 227 3.98 8.33 -11.98
C PHE A 227 3.23 7.96 -10.71
N THR A 228 3.74 7.02 -9.92
CA THR A 228 3.10 6.65 -8.66
C THR A 228 3.33 7.69 -7.56
N MET A 229 4.43 8.42 -7.58
CA MET A 229 4.62 9.58 -6.71
C MET A 229 3.56 10.69 -6.98
N LEU A 230 3.15 10.85 -8.24
CA LEU A 230 2.10 11.82 -8.62
C LEU A 230 0.70 11.26 -8.40
N ILE A 231 0.50 9.96 -8.63
CA ILE A 231 -0.75 9.23 -8.42
C ILE A 231 -0.47 8.19 -7.35
N PRO A 232 -0.67 8.51 -6.06
CA PRO A 232 -0.19 7.68 -4.96
C PRO A 232 -1.02 6.39 -4.81
N SER A 233 -0.98 5.55 -5.86
CA SER A 233 -1.68 4.26 -5.89
C SER A 233 -0.99 3.27 -6.82
N THR A 234 -0.23 2.35 -6.26
CA THR A 234 0.32 1.21 -7.00
C THR A 234 -0.79 0.36 -7.62
N THR A 235 -1.91 0.20 -6.91
CA THR A 235 -3.10 -0.52 -7.40
C THR A 235 -3.58 0.05 -8.74
N VAL A 236 -3.75 1.37 -8.84
CA VAL A 236 -4.16 2.05 -10.08
C VAL A 236 -3.10 1.89 -11.15
N MET A 237 -1.84 2.15 -10.81
CA MET A 237 -0.74 2.10 -11.79
C MET A 237 -0.53 0.71 -12.38
N VAL A 238 -0.65 -0.35 -11.59
CA VAL A 238 -0.58 -1.74 -12.07
C VAL A 238 -1.84 -2.10 -12.87
N SER A 239 -3.01 -1.68 -12.42
CA SER A 239 -4.28 -1.92 -13.13
C SER A 239 -4.30 -1.28 -14.52
N LEU A 240 -3.70 -0.10 -14.70
CA LEU A 240 -3.56 0.57 -15.99
C LEU A 240 -2.64 -0.19 -16.97
N LEU A 241 -1.69 -0.98 -16.48
CA LEU A 241 -0.85 -1.81 -17.33
C LEU A 241 -1.61 -2.98 -17.95
N ILE A 242 -2.69 -3.48 -17.33
CA ILE A 242 -3.45 -4.64 -17.79
C ILE A 242 -4.00 -4.41 -19.21
N PRO A 243 -4.78 -3.35 -19.49
CA PRO A 243 -5.27 -3.11 -20.86
C PRO A 243 -4.13 -2.83 -21.86
N LEU A 244 -3.03 -2.21 -21.45
CA LEU A 244 -1.86 -1.98 -22.31
C LEU A 244 -1.14 -3.30 -22.68
N ALA A 245 -1.06 -4.23 -21.74
CA ALA A 245 -0.49 -5.55 -21.97
C ALA A 245 -1.41 -6.41 -22.87
N THR A 246 -2.71 -6.42 -22.60
CA THR A 246 -3.67 -7.21 -23.38
C THR A 246 -3.86 -6.70 -24.80
N SER A 247 -3.68 -5.41 -25.07
CA SER A 247 -3.69 -4.83 -26.41
C SER A 247 -2.39 -5.02 -27.20
N GLY A 248 -1.35 -5.63 -26.58
CA GLY A 248 -0.04 -5.83 -27.22
C GLY A 248 0.83 -4.55 -27.27
N VAL A 249 0.43 -3.49 -26.61
CA VAL A 249 1.23 -2.24 -26.51
C VAL A 249 2.48 -2.47 -25.68
N LEU A 250 2.36 -3.31 -24.62
CA LEU A 250 3.48 -3.76 -23.79
C LEU A 250 3.96 -5.11 -24.29
N SER A 251 5.02 -5.10 -25.13
CA SER A 251 5.63 -6.33 -25.66
C SER A 251 6.85 -6.81 -24.86
N ALA A 252 7.32 -6.02 -23.92
CA ALA A 252 8.56 -6.28 -23.19
C ALA A 252 8.29 -6.90 -21.82
N ASP A 253 8.20 -8.22 -21.77
CA ASP A 253 7.95 -9.00 -20.56
C ASP A 253 8.87 -8.66 -19.38
N TYR A 254 10.11 -8.21 -19.67
CA TYR A 254 11.10 -7.94 -18.63
C TYR A 254 10.97 -6.55 -17.96
N TYR A 255 10.29 -5.60 -18.58
CA TYR A 255 10.28 -4.21 -18.11
C TYR A 255 9.05 -3.87 -17.26
N ILE A 256 8.09 -4.79 -17.15
CA ILE A 256 6.97 -4.71 -16.22
C ILE A 256 7.48 -4.73 -14.78
N LEU A 257 8.40 -5.64 -14.43
CA LEU A 257 8.96 -5.73 -13.09
C LEU A 257 9.63 -4.43 -12.65
N PRO A 258 10.59 -3.83 -13.39
CA PRO A 258 11.17 -2.55 -12.98
C PRO A 258 10.13 -1.45 -12.78
N TYR A 259 9.09 -1.39 -13.61
CA TYR A 259 8.01 -0.42 -13.43
C TYR A 259 7.28 -0.63 -12.10
N ILE A 260 6.91 -1.86 -11.75
CA ILE A 260 6.23 -2.18 -10.51
C ILE A 260 7.11 -1.88 -9.30
N LEU A 261 8.42 -2.19 -9.37
CA LEU A 261 9.37 -1.86 -8.31
C LEU A 261 9.44 -0.34 -8.08
N GLY A 262 9.51 0.44 -9.16
CA GLY A 262 9.46 1.90 -9.08
C GLY A 262 8.13 2.40 -8.52
N ALA A 263 7.02 1.82 -8.97
CA ALA A 263 5.68 2.19 -8.50
C ALA A 263 5.49 1.94 -7.01
N ASN A 264 5.97 0.83 -6.49
CA ASN A 264 5.91 0.53 -5.05
C ASN A 264 6.72 1.54 -4.23
N ILE A 265 7.89 1.98 -4.71
CA ILE A 265 8.64 3.06 -4.03
C ILE A 265 7.91 4.40 -4.16
N GLY A 266 7.31 4.68 -5.32
CA GLY A 266 6.58 5.94 -5.55
C GLY A 266 5.36 6.13 -4.66
N THR A 267 4.65 5.04 -4.33
CA THR A 267 3.44 5.11 -3.48
C THR A 267 3.74 5.49 -2.03
N VAL A 268 4.99 5.32 -1.58
CA VAL A 268 5.38 5.62 -0.19
C VAL A 268 5.25 7.12 0.17
N PHE A 269 5.12 7.98 -0.84
CA PHE A 269 5.04 9.42 -0.63
C PHE A 269 3.75 9.89 0.06
N ASP A 270 2.62 9.21 -0.14
CA ASP A 270 1.37 9.55 0.57
C ASP A 270 1.49 9.23 2.06
N VAL A 271 2.10 8.09 2.41
CA VAL A 271 2.37 7.71 3.79
C VAL A 271 3.40 8.66 4.43
N MET A 272 4.38 9.16 3.65
CA MET A 272 5.30 10.21 4.12
C MET A 272 4.55 11.48 4.52
N ILE A 273 3.65 11.95 3.65
CA ILE A 273 2.85 13.15 3.92
C ILE A 273 1.97 12.93 5.16
N ALA A 274 1.37 11.73 5.30
CA ALA A 274 0.58 11.38 6.47
C ALA A 274 1.43 11.39 7.76
N ALA A 275 2.62 10.77 7.73
CA ALA A 275 3.53 10.75 8.87
C ALA A 275 4.02 12.16 9.25
N MET A 276 4.39 12.96 8.26
CA MET A 276 4.76 14.37 8.47
C MET A 276 3.61 15.18 9.08
N ALA A 277 2.37 14.96 8.62
CA ALA A 277 1.20 15.65 9.15
C ALA A 277 0.95 15.34 10.62
N THR A 278 1.37 14.17 11.11
CA THR A 278 1.27 13.87 12.55
C THR A 278 2.31 14.60 13.39
N GLY A 279 3.45 15.00 12.83
CA GLY A 279 4.59 15.58 13.55
C GLY A 279 5.29 14.61 14.49
N ASP A 280 4.93 13.33 14.44
CA ASP A 280 5.45 12.32 15.36
C ASP A 280 6.65 11.58 14.74
N PRO A 281 7.83 11.60 15.37
CA PRO A 281 9.01 10.86 14.95
C PRO A 281 8.77 9.35 14.84
N VAL A 282 7.90 8.77 15.67
CA VAL A 282 7.58 7.32 15.62
C VAL A 282 6.78 6.99 14.36
N ALA A 283 5.84 7.85 13.99
CA ALA A 283 5.09 7.75 12.74
C ALA A 283 6.01 7.85 11.51
N MET A 284 7.04 8.72 11.56
CA MET A 284 8.08 8.79 10.53
C MET A 284 8.90 7.49 10.45
N GLY A 285 9.09 6.80 11.56
CA GLY A 285 9.72 5.47 11.58
C GLY A 285 8.90 4.44 10.81
N VAL A 286 7.57 4.44 10.92
CA VAL A 286 6.66 3.57 10.13
C VAL A 286 6.79 3.85 8.65
N TRP A 287 6.78 5.13 8.23
CA TRP A 287 7.03 5.50 6.84
C TRP A 287 8.37 4.99 6.33
N LEU A 288 9.44 5.12 7.14
CA LEU A 288 10.78 4.67 6.74
C LEU A 288 10.83 3.15 6.53
N VAL A 289 10.08 2.37 7.31
CA VAL A 289 9.95 0.92 7.10
C VAL A 289 9.28 0.63 5.76
N HIS A 290 8.17 1.28 5.45
CA HIS A 290 7.49 1.13 4.15
C HIS A 290 8.46 1.43 2.99
N LEU A 291 9.21 2.54 3.07
CA LEU A 291 10.25 2.87 2.10
C LEU A 291 11.34 1.79 2.04
N SER A 292 11.83 1.32 3.19
CA SER A 292 12.92 0.34 3.26
C SER A 292 12.54 -1.01 2.65
N ILE A 293 11.34 -1.51 2.91
CA ILE A 293 10.82 -2.75 2.31
C ILE A 293 10.89 -2.64 0.77
N ASN A 294 10.41 -1.54 0.22
CA ASN A 294 10.33 -1.35 -1.23
C ASN A 294 11.69 -1.09 -1.87
N VAL A 295 12.56 -0.31 -1.23
CA VAL A 295 13.93 -0.03 -1.72
C VAL A 295 14.79 -1.30 -1.66
N ILE A 296 14.81 -2.00 -0.54
CA ILE A 296 15.59 -3.25 -0.41
C ILE A 296 15.01 -4.31 -1.36
N GLY A 297 13.69 -4.43 -1.46
CA GLY A 297 13.05 -5.29 -2.44
C GLY A 297 13.49 -4.97 -3.88
N ALA A 298 13.50 -3.70 -4.27
CA ALA A 298 13.98 -3.29 -5.59
C ALA A 298 15.46 -3.64 -5.80
N LEU A 299 16.33 -3.42 -4.80
CA LEU A 299 17.75 -3.78 -4.88
C LEU A 299 17.97 -5.29 -5.06
N ILE A 300 17.12 -6.13 -4.46
CA ILE A 300 17.18 -7.59 -4.62
C ILE A 300 16.66 -8.01 -6.00
N PHE A 301 15.51 -7.49 -6.44
CA PHE A 301 14.81 -8.02 -7.61
C PHE A 301 15.20 -7.36 -8.94
N LEU A 302 15.77 -6.13 -8.96
CA LEU A 302 16.30 -5.53 -10.19
C LEU A 302 17.43 -6.36 -10.82
N PRO A 303 18.45 -6.83 -10.09
CA PRO A 303 19.44 -7.73 -10.66
C PRO A 303 18.85 -9.06 -11.14
N LEU A 304 17.81 -9.54 -10.47
CA LEU A 304 17.12 -10.79 -10.77
C LEU A 304 15.99 -10.65 -11.82
N MET A 305 15.83 -9.48 -12.45
CA MET A 305 14.66 -9.20 -13.29
C MET A 305 14.45 -10.23 -14.41
N LYS A 306 15.52 -10.72 -15.06
CA LYS A 306 15.40 -11.69 -16.17
C LYS A 306 14.92 -13.07 -15.70
N PRO A 307 15.56 -13.75 -14.72
CA PRO A 307 15.08 -15.04 -14.25
C PRO A 307 13.70 -14.91 -13.58
N PHE A 308 13.46 -13.86 -12.82
CA PHE A 308 12.19 -13.64 -12.15
C PHE A 308 11.04 -13.41 -13.14
N SER A 309 11.21 -12.56 -14.16
CA SER A 309 10.19 -12.35 -15.19
C SER A 309 9.90 -13.63 -16.02
N ARG A 310 10.90 -14.50 -16.24
CA ARG A 310 10.65 -15.81 -16.89
C ARG A 310 9.77 -16.72 -16.01
N LEU A 311 10.03 -16.74 -14.68
CA LEU A 311 9.20 -17.49 -13.74
C LEU A 311 7.77 -16.97 -13.74
N ILE A 312 7.61 -15.64 -13.68
CA ILE A 312 6.29 -14.98 -13.70
C ILE A 312 5.54 -15.33 -14.99
N LYS A 313 6.17 -15.20 -16.15
CA LYS A 313 5.57 -15.53 -17.43
C LYS A 313 5.07 -16.98 -17.48
N LYS A 314 5.93 -17.93 -17.08
CA LYS A 314 5.54 -19.36 -17.03
C LYS A 314 4.34 -19.60 -16.10
N THR A 315 4.28 -18.88 -14.96
CA THR A 315 3.16 -18.95 -14.03
C THR A 315 1.90 -18.31 -14.62
N ALA A 316 2.04 -17.14 -15.26
CA ALA A 316 0.95 -16.44 -15.91
C ALA A 316 0.30 -17.27 -17.04
N ASP A 317 1.13 -17.94 -17.88
CA ASP A 317 0.64 -18.82 -18.94
C ASP A 317 -0.18 -19.99 -18.36
N ARG A 318 0.28 -20.58 -17.25
CA ARG A 318 -0.44 -21.68 -16.58
C ARG A 318 -1.76 -21.21 -15.94
N VAL A 319 -1.74 -20.08 -15.25
CA VAL A 319 -2.93 -19.51 -14.61
C VAL A 319 -3.95 -19.10 -15.67
N ALA A 320 -3.52 -18.45 -16.75
CA ALA A 320 -4.39 -18.06 -17.87
C ALA A 320 -5.05 -19.27 -18.57
N ALA A 321 -4.33 -20.38 -18.67
CA ALA A 321 -4.83 -21.61 -19.29
C ALA A 321 -5.79 -22.42 -18.40
N SER A 322 -5.85 -22.16 -17.09
CA SER A 322 -6.63 -22.98 -16.15
C SER A 322 -7.52 -22.14 -15.24
N PRO A 323 -8.82 -21.97 -15.56
CA PRO A 323 -9.77 -21.28 -14.68
C PRO A 323 -9.85 -21.91 -13.27
N ARG A 324 -9.65 -23.23 -13.16
CA ARG A 324 -9.61 -23.93 -11.86
C ARG A 324 -8.42 -23.48 -11.02
N LEU A 325 -7.24 -23.34 -11.63
CA LEU A 325 -6.04 -22.86 -10.94
C LEU A 325 -6.22 -21.39 -10.52
N THR A 326 -6.77 -20.56 -11.41
CA THR A 326 -7.10 -19.16 -11.09
C THR A 326 -8.04 -19.08 -9.89
N LEU A 327 -9.12 -19.87 -9.88
CA LEU A 327 -10.06 -19.93 -8.77
C LEU A 327 -9.37 -20.38 -7.48
N ALA A 328 -8.56 -21.44 -7.53
CA ALA A 328 -7.83 -21.95 -6.35
C ALA A 328 -6.89 -20.87 -5.77
N ILE A 329 -6.12 -20.19 -6.60
CA ILE A 329 -5.25 -19.08 -6.16
C ILE A 329 -6.10 -17.95 -5.55
N THR A 330 -7.20 -17.56 -6.21
CA THR A 330 -8.09 -16.50 -5.69
C THR A 330 -8.65 -16.87 -4.33
N VAL A 331 -9.13 -18.10 -4.16
CA VAL A 331 -9.68 -18.59 -2.89
C VAL A 331 -8.61 -18.60 -1.80
N VAL A 332 -7.44 -19.17 -2.05
CA VAL A 332 -6.34 -19.22 -1.08
C VAL A 332 -5.90 -17.80 -0.68
N PHE A 333 -5.77 -16.91 -1.65
CA PHE A 333 -5.30 -15.54 -1.45
C PHE A 333 -6.24 -14.68 -0.57
N HIS A 334 -7.53 -15.03 -0.51
CA HIS A 334 -8.52 -14.34 0.33
C HIS A 334 -8.85 -15.12 1.60
N LEU A 335 -8.99 -16.45 1.52
CA LEU A 335 -9.42 -17.24 2.68
C LEU A 335 -8.30 -17.45 3.71
N VAL A 336 -7.03 -17.57 3.28
CA VAL A 336 -5.93 -17.77 4.23
C VAL A 336 -5.83 -16.61 5.22
N PRO A 337 -5.69 -15.34 4.76
CA PRO A 337 -5.62 -14.23 5.71
C PRO A 337 -6.90 -14.09 6.55
N ALA A 338 -8.09 -14.28 5.95
CA ALA A 338 -9.37 -14.21 6.67
C ALA A 338 -9.47 -15.28 7.76
N SER A 339 -9.04 -16.51 7.47
CA SER A 339 -9.07 -17.61 8.45
C SER A 339 -8.12 -17.37 9.62
N ILE A 340 -6.96 -16.78 9.36
CA ILE A 340 -5.97 -16.46 10.40
C ILE A 340 -6.53 -15.37 11.32
N ILE A 341 -7.09 -14.29 10.76
CA ILE A 341 -7.69 -13.22 11.57
C ILE A 341 -8.89 -13.76 12.36
N LEU A 342 -9.75 -14.57 11.74
CA LEU A 342 -10.87 -15.21 12.44
C LEU A 342 -10.39 -16.09 13.61
N TYR A 343 -9.30 -16.86 13.42
CA TYR A 343 -8.71 -17.66 14.49
C TYR A 343 -8.28 -16.79 15.69
N TYR A 344 -7.61 -15.66 15.44
CA TYR A 344 -7.21 -14.72 16.50
C TYR A 344 -8.42 -14.10 17.18
N PHE A 345 -9.44 -13.71 16.41
CA PHE A 345 -10.69 -13.17 16.95
C PHE A 345 -11.43 -14.16 17.85
N LEU A 346 -11.53 -15.43 17.45
CA LEU A 346 -12.20 -16.46 18.24
C LEU A 346 -11.45 -16.87 19.51
N LYS A 347 -10.15 -16.58 19.58
CA LYS A 347 -9.32 -16.78 20.78
C LYS A 347 -9.24 -15.56 21.69
N ALA A 348 -9.86 -14.45 21.31
CA ALA A 348 -9.94 -13.22 22.10
C ALA A 348 -10.98 -13.37 23.22
#